data_48613838bcd6882df76374fed6d94f8b
#
_entry.id   48613838bcd6882df76374fed6d94f8b
#
_cell.length_a   1.000
_cell.length_b   1.000
_cell.length_c   1.000
_cell.angle_alpha   90.00
_cell.angle_beta   90.00
_cell.angle_gamma   90.00
#
_symmetry.space_group_name_H-M   'P 1'
#
loop_
_entity.id
_entity.type
_entity.pdbx_description
1 polymer ?
#
loop_
_entity_poly.entity_id
_entity_poly.type
_entity_poly.pdbx_seq_one_letter_code
_entity_poly.pdbx_strand_id
1 'polypeptide(L)'
;RIFMRQLKISKSITNRSSEALDKYLVEIGREPMVSIDEEIELAQKIRKGGREGERAKEKLVKANLRFVVSVAKQYQHQGLGLTDLIDEGNIGLVKAAEKFDETRGFKFISYAVWWIRQSILQAIAEQSRIVRLPLNQVGALSKISAEISKFEQENQRKPSVAELAQITKMEESKIDQTIK
;
A
#
# COMPACT_ATOMS: atom_id res chain seq x y z
N ARG A 1 40.28 3.38 9.92
CA ARG A 1 40.00 1.95 10.23
C ARG A 1 38.58 1.71 10.77
N ILE A 2 38.10 2.58 11.66
CA ILE A 2 36.73 2.49 12.22
C ILE A 2 35.67 2.73 11.14
N PHE A 3 35.90 3.68 10.25
CA PHE A 3 35.00 4.02 9.14
C PHE A 3 34.86 2.86 8.13
N MET A 4 35.97 2.16 7.85
CA MET A 4 35.92 0.98 6.96
C MET A 4 35.18 -0.20 7.56
N ARG A 5 35.24 -0.40 8.89
CA ARG A 5 34.51 -1.45 9.60
C ARG A 5 32.98 -1.18 9.55
N GLN A 6 32.57 0.06 9.75
CA GLN A 6 31.17 0.47 9.67
C GLN A 6 30.60 0.29 8.27
N LEU A 7 31.36 0.64 7.23
CA LEU A 7 30.97 0.42 5.84
C LEU A 7 30.81 -1.07 5.53
N LYS A 8 31.66 -1.92 6.06
CA LYS A 8 31.61 -3.37 5.85
C LYS A 8 30.39 -4.00 6.51
N ILE A 9 30.00 -3.54 7.70
CA ILE A 9 28.83 -3.99 8.44
C ILE A 9 27.54 -3.54 7.72
N SER A 10 27.48 -2.28 7.29
CA SER A 10 26.35 -1.73 6.56
C SER A 10 26.14 -2.45 5.20
N LYS A 11 27.21 -2.77 4.51
CA LYS A 11 27.16 -3.52 3.26
C LYS A 11 26.66 -4.97 3.46
N SER A 12 27.07 -5.61 4.54
CA SER A 12 26.61 -6.96 4.90
C SER A 12 25.11 -6.99 5.23
N ILE A 13 24.62 -6.01 5.98
CA ILE A 13 23.20 -5.88 6.33
C ILE A 13 22.37 -5.60 5.07
N THR A 14 22.83 -4.74 4.19
CA THR A 14 22.15 -4.42 2.93
C THR A 14 22.08 -5.65 2.03
N ASN A 15 23.13 -6.45 1.94
CA ASN A 15 23.14 -7.66 1.12
C ASN A 15 22.13 -8.70 1.62
N ARG A 16 22.04 -8.91 2.93
CA ARG A 16 21.07 -9.85 3.53
C ARG A 16 19.63 -9.42 3.27
N SER A 17 19.34 -8.15 3.41
CA SER A 17 18.03 -7.58 3.12
C SER A 17 17.69 -7.74 1.64
N SER A 18 18.65 -7.52 0.76
CA SER A 18 18.51 -7.67 -0.69
C SER A 18 18.27 -9.13 -1.10
N GLU A 19 19.01 -10.07 -0.50
CA GLU A 19 18.84 -11.51 -0.76
C GLU A 19 17.47 -12.01 -0.31
N ALA A 20 17.01 -11.60 0.86
CA ALA A 20 15.69 -11.95 1.37
C ALA A 20 14.57 -11.43 0.46
N LEU A 21 14.72 -10.20 -0.03
CA LEU A 21 13.78 -9.60 -0.97
C LEU A 21 13.77 -10.36 -2.31
N ASP A 22 14.95 -10.67 -2.86
CA ASP A 22 15.06 -11.43 -4.11
C ASP A 22 14.39 -12.79 -4.01
N LYS A 23 14.61 -13.48 -2.90
CA LYS A 23 13.98 -14.77 -2.63
C LYS A 23 12.44 -14.65 -2.56
N TYR A 24 11.95 -13.63 -1.89
CA TYR A 24 10.52 -13.33 -1.82
C TYR A 24 9.93 -13.09 -3.21
N LEU A 25 10.60 -12.28 -4.05
CA LEU A 25 10.16 -11.98 -5.42
C LEU A 25 10.08 -13.25 -6.28
N VAL A 26 11.01 -14.17 -6.12
CA VAL A 26 10.98 -15.47 -6.82
C VAL A 26 9.80 -16.30 -6.34
N GLU A 27 9.54 -16.36 -5.05
CA GLU A 27 8.44 -17.14 -4.48
C GLU A 27 7.08 -16.64 -4.95
N ILE A 28 6.84 -15.33 -4.89
CA ILE A 28 5.56 -14.75 -5.34
C ILE A 28 5.38 -14.88 -6.85
N GLY A 29 6.48 -14.88 -7.62
CA GLY A 29 6.45 -15.08 -9.06
C GLY A 29 5.99 -16.46 -9.50
N ARG A 30 6.07 -17.45 -8.61
CA ARG A 30 5.62 -18.83 -8.88
C ARG A 30 4.11 -19.01 -8.68
N GLU A 31 3.46 -18.11 -7.96
CA GLU A 31 2.03 -18.22 -7.72
C GLU A 31 1.26 -17.98 -9.03
N PRO A 32 0.30 -18.85 -9.38
CA PRO A 32 -0.47 -18.67 -10.59
C PRO A 32 -1.38 -17.47 -10.50
N MET A 33 -1.57 -16.80 -11.64
CA MET A 33 -2.52 -15.72 -11.75
C MET A 33 -3.95 -16.27 -11.76
N VAL A 34 -4.87 -15.50 -11.20
CA VAL A 34 -6.29 -15.87 -11.10
C VAL A 34 -7.05 -15.16 -12.22
N SER A 35 -7.88 -15.92 -12.94
CA SER A 35 -8.77 -15.35 -13.95
C SER A 35 -9.91 -14.55 -13.31
N ILE A 36 -10.62 -13.76 -14.12
CA ILE A 36 -11.77 -12.98 -13.64
C ILE A 36 -12.85 -13.89 -13.05
N ASP A 37 -13.14 -15.01 -13.71
CA ASP A 37 -14.13 -15.98 -13.23
C ASP A 37 -13.72 -16.61 -11.89
N GLU A 38 -12.44 -16.92 -11.73
CA GLU A 38 -11.91 -17.41 -10.47
C GLU A 38 -11.95 -16.36 -9.36
N GLU A 39 -11.71 -15.08 -9.69
CA GLU A 39 -11.85 -13.98 -8.73
C GLU A 39 -13.25 -13.89 -8.17
N ILE A 40 -14.25 -14.00 -9.03
CA ILE A 40 -15.66 -13.97 -8.64
C ILE A 40 -15.98 -15.14 -7.72
N GLU A 41 -15.54 -16.33 -8.09
CA GLU A 41 -15.74 -17.55 -7.29
C GLU A 41 -15.07 -17.44 -5.92
N LEU A 42 -13.82 -16.96 -5.88
CA LEU A 42 -13.10 -16.75 -4.63
C LEU A 42 -13.77 -15.69 -3.75
N ALA A 43 -14.23 -14.60 -4.33
CA ALA A 43 -14.94 -13.55 -3.60
C ALA A 43 -16.22 -14.08 -2.97
N GLN A 44 -16.97 -14.92 -3.68
CA GLN A 44 -18.16 -15.56 -3.14
C GLN A 44 -17.85 -16.48 -1.96
N LYS A 45 -16.77 -17.27 -2.06
CA LYS A 45 -16.31 -18.14 -0.96
C LYS A 45 -15.86 -17.34 0.26
N ILE A 46 -15.16 -16.24 0.06
CA ILE A 46 -14.72 -15.33 1.14
C ILE A 46 -15.94 -14.79 1.89
N ARG A 47 -16.96 -14.39 1.16
CA ARG A 47 -18.20 -13.84 1.74
C ARG A 47 -18.94 -14.88 2.59
N LYS A 48 -18.94 -16.14 2.18
CA LYS A 48 -19.55 -17.22 2.95
C LYS A 48 -18.79 -17.52 4.26
N GLY A 49 -17.49 -17.23 4.31
CA GLY A 49 -16.65 -17.44 5.46
C GLY A 49 -16.28 -18.91 5.71
N GLY A 50 -15.86 -19.23 6.92
CA GLY A 50 -15.38 -20.56 7.27
C GLY A 50 -14.00 -20.87 6.70
N ARG A 51 -13.62 -22.15 6.73
CA ARG A 51 -12.31 -22.60 6.22
C ARG A 51 -12.14 -22.38 4.73
N GLU A 52 -13.19 -22.60 3.95
CA GLU A 52 -13.16 -22.35 2.51
C GLU A 52 -12.97 -20.88 2.20
N GLY A 53 -13.62 -20.01 2.97
CA GLY A 53 -13.46 -18.57 2.85
C GLY A 53 -12.04 -18.12 3.16
N GLU A 54 -11.42 -18.67 4.19
CA GLU A 54 -10.03 -18.36 4.54
C GLU A 54 -9.04 -18.86 3.48
N ARG A 55 -9.25 -20.03 2.93
CA ARG A 55 -8.45 -20.56 1.82
C ARG A 55 -8.61 -19.74 0.55
N ALA A 56 -9.83 -19.32 0.26
CA ALA A 56 -10.11 -18.47 -0.90
C ALA A 56 -9.44 -17.11 -0.76
N LYS A 57 -9.49 -16.52 0.42
CA LYS A 57 -8.81 -15.25 0.74
C LYS A 57 -7.29 -15.38 0.55
N GLU A 58 -6.69 -16.43 1.10
CA GLU A 58 -5.28 -16.70 0.95
C GLU A 58 -4.88 -16.85 -0.52
N LYS A 59 -5.64 -17.58 -1.31
CA LYS A 59 -5.40 -17.75 -2.74
C LYS A 59 -5.48 -16.44 -3.50
N LEU A 60 -6.50 -15.62 -3.23
CA LEU A 60 -6.68 -14.33 -3.87
C LEU A 60 -5.53 -13.38 -3.53
N VAL A 61 -5.10 -13.36 -2.27
CA VAL A 61 -3.96 -12.55 -1.81
C VAL A 61 -2.67 -13.00 -2.49
N LYS A 62 -2.37 -14.28 -2.47
CA LYS A 62 -1.13 -14.82 -3.08
C LYS A 62 -1.05 -14.51 -4.57
N ALA A 63 -2.15 -14.60 -5.29
CA ALA A 63 -2.20 -14.32 -6.72
C ALA A 63 -1.89 -12.86 -7.06
N ASN A 64 -2.02 -11.95 -6.09
CA ASN A 64 -1.85 -10.51 -6.29
C ASN A 64 -0.66 -9.90 -5.54
N LEU A 65 0.20 -10.70 -4.92
CA LEU A 65 1.38 -10.21 -4.21
C LEU A 65 2.35 -9.45 -5.14
N ARG A 66 2.49 -9.89 -6.38
CA ARG A 66 3.31 -9.20 -7.39
C ARG A 66 2.83 -7.79 -7.66
N PHE A 67 1.52 -7.61 -7.65
CA PHE A 67 0.91 -6.30 -7.84
C PHE A 67 1.25 -5.34 -6.69
N VAL A 68 1.26 -5.84 -5.45
CA VAL A 68 1.67 -5.06 -4.27
C VAL A 68 3.10 -4.55 -4.43
N VAL A 69 4.02 -5.40 -4.90
CA VAL A 69 5.40 -5.01 -5.14
C VAL A 69 5.49 -3.87 -6.16
N SER A 70 4.73 -3.96 -7.25
CA SER A 70 4.68 -2.92 -8.28
C SER A 70 4.20 -1.58 -7.71
N VAL A 71 3.18 -1.59 -6.87
CA VAL A 71 2.66 -0.38 -6.22
C VAL A 71 3.67 0.15 -5.20
N ALA A 72 4.25 -0.72 -4.37
CA ALA A 72 5.24 -0.34 -3.36
C ALA A 72 6.46 0.37 -3.95
N LYS A 73 6.92 -0.06 -5.13
CA LYS A 73 8.04 0.57 -5.82
C LYS A 73 7.80 2.05 -6.15
N GLN A 74 6.55 2.46 -6.33
CA GLN A 74 6.20 3.85 -6.61
C GLN A 74 6.41 4.77 -5.39
N TYR A 75 6.49 4.21 -4.21
CA TYR A 75 6.61 4.95 -2.96
C TYR A 75 8.00 4.86 -2.33
N GLN A 76 8.98 4.31 -3.05
CA GLN A 76 10.37 4.28 -2.59
C GLN A 76 10.92 5.69 -2.35
N HIS A 77 11.90 5.79 -1.46
CA HIS A 77 12.62 7.04 -1.14
C HIS A 77 11.78 8.09 -0.37
N GLN A 78 10.74 7.65 0.32
CA GLN A 78 9.90 8.52 1.14
C GLN A 78 10.01 8.24 2.65
N GLY A 79 11.09 7.58 3.07
CA GLY A 79 11.36 7.32 4.47
C GLY A 79 11.18 5.88 4.93
N LEU A 80 10.52 5.03 4.15
CA LEU A 80 10.41 3.59 4.39
C LEU A 80 11.17 2.78 3.35
N GLY A 81 11.81 1.70 3.78
CA GLY A 81 12.44 0.75 2.88
C GLY A 81 11.43 -0.04 2.07
N LEU A 82 11.84 -0.58 0.93
CA LEU A 82 10.95 -1.32 0.01
C LEU A 82 10.28 -2.51 0.71
N THR A 83 11.02 -3.26 1.54
CA THR A 83 10.46 -4.39 2.29
C THR A 83 9.32 -3.96 3.21
N ASP A 84 9.48 -2.85 3.92
CA ASP A 84 8.45 -2.30 4.80
C ASP A 84 7.24 -1.83 3.99
N LEU A 85 7.45 -1.21 2.85
CA LEU A 85 6.38 -0.78 1.94
C LEU A 85 5.58 -1.97 1.42
N ILE A 86 6.25 -3.07 1.07
CA ILE A 86 5.60 -4.30 0.62
C ILE A 86 4.76 -4.90 1.75
N ASP A 87 5.31 -4.99 2.96
CA ASP A 87 4.59 -5.54 4.12
C ASP A 87 3.32 -4.72 4.42
N GLU A 88 3.41 -3.41 4.39
CA GLU A 88 2.26 -2.53 4.58
C GLU A 88 1.25 -2.65 3.44
N GLY A 89 1.73 -2.74 2.21
CA GLY A 89 0.89 -2.96 1.05
C GLY A 89 0.14 -4.28 1.11
N ASN A 90 0.78 -5.33 1.62
CA ASN A 90 0.17 -6.65 1.80
C ASN A 90 -0.97 -6.59 2.83
N ILE A 91 -0.84 -5.81 3.89
CA ILE A 91 -1.92 -5.56 4.85
C ILE A 91 -3.13 -4.95 4.15
N GLY A 92 -2.90 -3.95 3.30
CA GLY A 92 -3.95 -3.35 2.47
C GLY A 92 -4.60 -4.34 1.51
N LEU A 93 -3.81 -5.21 0.90
CA LEU A 93 -4.31 -6.26 0.01
C LEU A 93 -5.23 -7.24 0.72
N VAL A 94 -4.87 -7.66 1.93
CA VAL A 94 -5.71 -8.55 2.76
C VAL A 94 -7.05 -7.90 3.09
N LYS A 95 -7.03 -6.63 3.48
CA LYS A 95 -8.25 -5.86 3.73
C LYS A 95 -9.12 -5.76 2.49
N ALA A 96 -8.51 -5.54 1.33
CA ALA A 96 -9.23 -5.50 0.06
C ALA A 96 -9.90 -6.84 -0.24
N ALA A 97 -9.21 -7.95 -0.02
CA ALA A 97 -9.76 -9.29 -0.23
C ALA A 97 -10.98 -9.56 0.67
N GLU A 98 -10.95 -9.09 1.91
CA GLU A 98 -12.05 -9.23 2.85
C GLU A 98 -13.28 -8.41 2.48
N LYS A 99 -13.08 -7.27 1.83
CA LYS A 99 -14.13 -6.28 1.55
C LYS A 99 -14.57 -6.23 0.08
N PHE A 100 -13.94 -7.00 -0.77
CA PHE A 100 -14.22 -6.99 -2.20
C PHE A 100 -15.64 -7.49 -2.49
N ASP A 101 -16.36 -6.72 -3.31
CA ASP A 101 -17.70 -7.04 -3.77
C ASP A 101 -17.69 -7.25 -5.29
N GLU A 102 -17.71 -8.50 -5.71
CA GLU A 102 -17.67 -8.91 -7.12
C GLU A 102 -18.94 -8.52 -7.88
N THR A 103 -20.02 -8.24 -7.17
CA THR A 103 -21.29 -7.86 -7.80
C THR A 103 -21.26 -6.48 -8.46
N ARG A 104 -20.26 -5.65 -8.10
CA ARG A 104 -20.11 -4.30 -8.64
C ARG A 104 -19.45 -4.24 -10.01
N GLY A 105 -18.97 -5.37 -10.55
CA GLY A 105 -18.41 -5.45 -11.90
C GLY A 105 -16.98 -4.95 -12.05
N PHE A 106 -16.27 -4.66 -10.96
CA PHE A 106 -14.87 -4.26 -11.00
C PHE A 106 -13.94 -5.46 -10.92
N LYS A 107 -12.77 -5.34 -11.53
CA LYS A 107 -11.69 -6.29 -11.28
C LYS A 107 -11.13 -6.07 -9.86
N PHE A 108 -10.72 -7.16 -9.23
CA PHE A 108 -10.14 -7.09 -7.89
C PHE A 108 -8.95 -6.12 -7.80
N ILE A 109 -8.05 -6.12 -8.79
CA ILE A 109 -6.89 -5.23 -8.84
C ILE A 109 -7.29 -3.76 -8.76
N SER A 110 -8.35 -3.35 -9.47
CA SER A 110 -8.82 -1.96 -9.47
C SER A 110 -9.32 -1.50 -8.10
N TYR A 111 -9.90 -2.41 -7.34
CA TYR A 111 -10.34 -2.15 -5.97
C TYR A 111 -9.17 -2.23 -4.99
N ALA A 112 -8.34 -3.27 -5.12
CA ALA A 112 -7.23 -3.55 -4.21
C ALA A 112 -6.16 -2.45 -4.22
N VAL A 113 -5.90 -1.83 -5.37
CA VAL A 113 -4.89 -0.77 -5.46
C VAL A 113 -5.17 0.39 -4.50
N TRP A 114 -6.43 0.72 -4.31
CA TRP A 114 -6.82 1.77 -3.37
C TRP A 114 -6.43 1.40 -1.93
N TRP A 115 -6.73 0.18 -1.50
CA TRP A 115 -6.37 -0.32 -0.16
C TRP A 115 -4.88 -0.42 0.06
N ILE A 116 -4.16 -0.88 -0.97
CA ILE A 116 -2.69 -1.00 -0.94
C ILE A 116 -2.06 0.38 -0.75
N ARG A 117 -2.45 1.35 -1.56
CA ARG A 117 -1.96 2.73 -1.46
C ARG A 117 -2.27 3.35 -0.10
N GLN A 118 -3.47 3.14 0.37
CA GLN A 118 -3.92 3.68 1.66
C GLN A 118 -3.06 3.17 2.81
N SER A 119 -2.80 1.87 2.85
CA SER A 119 -1.95 1.26 3.87
C SER A 119 -0.51 1.76 3.80
N ILE A 120 0.04 1.89 2.60
CA ILE A 120 1.40 2.40 2.39
C ILE A 120 1.51 3.87 2.82
N LEU A 121 0.58 4.70 2.39
CA LEU A 121 0.59 6.13 2.74
C LEU A 121 0.42 6.34 4.25
N GLN A 122 -0.41 5.55 4.89
CA GLN A 122 -0.58 5.60 6.34
C GLN A 122 0.73 5.23 7.05
N ALA A 123 1.42 4.20 6.60
CA ALA A 123 2.70 3.79 7.16
C ALA A 123 3.78 4.87 6.98
N ILE A 124 3.84 5.50 5.82
CA ILE A 124 4.76 6.61 5.56
C ILE A 124 4.46 7.78 6.51
N ALA A 125 3.19 8.13 6.69
CA ALA A 125 2.77 9.20 7.60
C ALA A 125 3.14 8.89 9.06
N GLU A 126 2.98 7.66 9.50
CA GLU A 126 3.36 7.21 10.85
C GLU A 126 4.88 7.27 11.07
N GLN A 127 5.64 6.88 10.07
CA GLN A 127 7.11 6.96 10.10
C GLN A 127 7.58 8.41 10.24
N SER A 128 6.93 9.34 9.57
CA SER A 128 7.28 10.77 9.66
C SER A 128 6.96 11.37 11.04
N ARG A 129 6.15 10.71 11.87
CA ARG A 129 5.91 11.11 13.26
C ARG A 129 7.15 10.99 14.15
N ILE A 130 8.08 10.11 13.79
CA ILE A 130 9.35 9.96 14.50
C ILE A 130 10.22 11.22 14.34
N VAL A 131 10.06 11.93 13.23
CA VAL A 131 10.67 13.24 12.98
C VAL A 131 9.64 14.31 13.37
N ARG A 132 9.66 14.71 14.63
CA ARG A 132 8.89 15.82 15.26
C ARG A 132 8.12 16.73 14.28
N LEU A 133 6.95 16.31 13.84
CA LEU A 133 6.01 17.18 13.18
C LEU A 133 5.13 17.84 14.24
N PRO A 134 4.85 19.15 14.14
CA PRO A 134 3.87 19.79 15.01
C PRO A 134 2.53 19.07 14.90
N LEU A 135 1.84 18.90 16.03
CA LEU A 135 0.53 18.23 16.11
C LEU A 135 -0.47 18.71 15.05
N ASN A 136 -0.42 20.00 14.73
CA ASN A 136 -1.29 20.60 13.70
C ASN A 136 -1.02 20.06 12.30
N GLN A 137 0.25 19.75 11.98
CA GLN A 137 0.60 19.19 10.67
C GLN A 137 0.22 17.71 10.56
N VAL A 138 0.30 16.94 11.64
CA VAL A 138 -0.14 15.55 11.67
C VAL A 138 -1.65 15.45 11.44
N GLY A 139 -2.44 16.31 12.08
CA GLY A 139 -3.88 16.38 11.87
C GLY A 139 -4.24 16.77 10.43
N ALA A 140 -3.50 17.74 9.87
CA ALA A 140 -3.68 18.18 8.48
C ALA A 140 -3.35 17.05 7.48
N LEU A 141 -2.28 16.30 7.72
CA LEU A 141 -1.90 15.13 6.89
C LEU A 141 -2.99 14.06 6.90
N SER A 142 -3.52 13.71 8.06
CA SER A 142 -4.60 12.74 8.19
C SER A 142 -5.85 13.17 7.44
N LYS A 143 -6.22 14.45 7.55
CA LYS A 143 -7.37 15.03 6.86
C LYS A 143 -7.18 15.02 5.35
N ILE A 144 -6.01 15.44 4.88
CA ILE A 144 -5.67 15.45 3.45
C ILE A 144 -5.67 14.02 2.89
N SER A 145 -5.07 13.05 3.59
CA SER A 145 -5.07 11.66 3.17
C SER A 145 -6.49 11.09 3.03
N ALA A 146 -7.37 11.38 4.00
CA ALA A 146 -8.76 10.93 3.96
C ALA A 146 -9.51 11.52 2.77
N GLU A 147 -9.31 12.80 2.48
CA GLU A 147 -9.96 13.47 1.35
C GLU A 147 -9.41 13.00 0.00
N ILE A 148 -8.10 12.77 -0.09
CA ILE A 148 -7.48 12.18 -1.30
C ILE A 148 -8.08 10.81 -1.58
N SER A 149 -8.20 9.96 -0.57
CA SER A 149 -8.76 8.63 -0.70
C SER A 149 -10.20 8.66 -1.18
N LYS A 150 -11.00 9.54 -0.58
CA LYS A 150 -12.40 9.74 -0.96
C LYS A 150 -12.53 10.23 -2.40
N PHE A 151 -11.72 11.20 -2.79
CA PHE A 151 -11.72 11.74 -4.14
C PHE A 151 -11.30 10.69 -5.18
N GLU A 152 -10.25 9.90 -4.90
CA GLU A 152 -9.81 8.83 -5.79
C GLU A 152 -10.87 7.76 -5.97
N GLN A 153 -11.62 7.42 -4.92
CA GLN A 153 -12.74 6.49 -5.03
C GLN A 153 -13.85 7.00 -5.93
N GLU A 154 -14.19 8.29 -5.84
CA GLU A 154 -15.28 8.89 -6.59
C GLU A 154 -14.90 9.19 -8.05
N ASN A 155 -13.67 9.62 -8.32
CA ASN A 155 -13.24 10.15 -9.61
C ASN A 155 -12.18 9.31 -10.34
N GLN A 156 -11.62 8.29 -9.69
CA GLN A 156 -10.57 7.41 -10.24
C GLN A 156 -9.30 8.14 -10.72
N ARG A 157 -9.01 9.30 -10.15
CA ARG A 157 -7.80 10.09 -10.38
C ARG A 157 -7.38 10.81 -9.12
N LYS A 158 -6.13 11.23 -9.06
CA LYS A 158 -5.64 12.03 -7.94
C LYS A 158 -6.17 13.45 -8.01
N PRO A 159 -6.55 14.06 -6.87
CA PRO A 159 -6.95 15.46 -6.86
C PRO A 159 -5.74 16.37 -7.06
N SER A 160 -5.94 17.51 -7.72
CA SER A 160 -4.95 18.57 -7.77
C SER A 160 -4.87 19.31 -6.43
N VAL A 161 -3.81 20.10 -6.22
CA VAL A 161 -3.66 20.93 -5.01
C VAL A 161 -4.85 21.88 -4.86
N ALA A 162 -5.30 22.49 -5.96
CA ALA A 162 -6.46 23.37 -5.98
C ALA A 162 -7.75 22.67 -5.56
N GLU A 163 -7.98 21.45 -6.05
CA GLU A 163 -9.13 20.62 -5.67
C GLU A 163 -9.10 20.24 -4.19
N LEU A 164 -7.92 19.87 -3.67
CA LEU A 164 -7.72 19.59 -2.25
C LEU A 164 -7.99 20.83 -1.38
N ALA A 165 -7.58 21.99 -1.82
CA ALA A 165 -7.83 23.26 -1.12
C ALA A 165 -9.32 23.54 -0.98
N GLN A 166 -10.10 23.27 -2.04
CA GLN A 166 -11.56 23.43 -2.00
C GLN A 166 -12.23 22.41 -1.07
N ILE A 167 -11.81 21.16 -1.11
CA ILE A 167 -12.40 20.07 -0.32
C ILE A 167 -12.08 20.22 1.17
N THR A 168 -10.83 20.52 1.49
CA THR A 168 -10.35 20.62 2.88
C THR A 168 -10.53 22.00 3.49
N LYS A 169 -10.87 23.00 2.67
CA LYS A 169 -10.94 24.43 3.06
C LYS A 169 -9.61 24.95 3.62
N MET A 170 -8.50 24.40 3.17
CA MET A 170 -7.15 24.84 3.52
C MET A 170 -6.55 25.66 2.39
N GLU A 171 -5.63 26.56 2.72
CA GLU A 171 -4.88 27.29 1.71
C GLU A 171 -3.96 26.36 0.92
N GLU A 172 -3.84 26.57 -0.39
CA GLU A 172 -3.00 25.76 -1.27
C GLU A 172 -1.55 25.66 -0.80
N SER A 173 -1.01 26.76 -0.28
CA SER A 173 0.35 26.80 0.26
C SER A 173 0.55 25.84 1.42
N LYS A 174 -0.45 25.72 2.31
CA LYS A 174 -0.41 24.78 3.44
C LYS A 174 -0.51 23.35 3.01
N ILE A 175 -1.30 23.05 2.00
CA ILE A 175 -1.44 21.71 1.43
C ILE A 175 -0.13 21.27 0.79
N ASP A 176 0.47 22.12 -0.02
CA ASP A 176 1.74 21.86 -0.69
C ASP A 176 2.88 21.58 0.31
N GLN A 177 2.96 22.35 1.38
CA GLN A 177 3.91 22.13 2.47
C GLN A 177 3.66 20.83 3.22
N THR A 178 2.41 20.43 3.39
CA THR A 178 2.04 19.22 4.13
C THR A 178 2.30 17.96 3.32
N ILE A 179 2.12 18.00 2.01
CA ILE A 179 2.38 16.87 1.10
C ILE A 179 3.88 16.65 0.88
N LYS A 180 4.67 17.71 0.89
CA LYS A 180 6.13 17.64 0.84
C LYS A 180 6.70 17.21 2.19
#